data_bb11d6f1a309e447b226cbe5b23ae0e8
#
_entry.id   bb11d6f1a309e447b226cbe5b23ae0e8
#
_cell.length_a   1.000
_cell.length_b   1.000
_cell.length_c   1.000
_cell.angle_alpha   90.00
_cell.angle_beta   90.00
_cell.angle_gamma   90.00
#
_symmetry.space_group_name_H-M   'P 1'
#
loop_
_entity.id
_entity.type
_entity.pdbx_description
1 polymer ?
#
loop_
_entity_poly.entity_id
_entity_poly.type
_entity_poly.pdbx_seq_one_letter_code
_entity_poly.pdbx_strand_id
1 'polypeptide(L)'
;MKIKLTFMIGMLSACTLLLQAQSIDEETARAEACRFFNERITKIPSKRDISRQSPRLKLAEKRMLSNNETAYYIFNRGETDGFVVVGAQNEPIVLGYADEGSFDPHNIPDGLRELLNSYADELEWAANQTQSISASPKGSTPDKPAIAPLCEAMWNQDDPYNRLTPIINGKHAPTGCVATAMSILMYHHRWPEQGSGSYGDVDFSKARYNWEQMTPTYGTGSEETACTEVAELMYHCGVAVKMKYGATESAAFSTNIAPALNDYFGYNGVLYAEKDQYGIKTWEDLIYNELSENRPLYYAGGVHAFVCDGYDGNGYFHFNFGWGGHANGYFRLY
;
A
#
# COMPACT_ATOMS: atom_id res chain seq x y z
N MET A 1 -21.81 -73.67 -36.02
CA MET A 1 -21.01 -72.56 -36.62
C MET A 1 -20.76 -71.53 -35.48
N LYS A 2 -19.57 -71.53 -34.89
CA LYS A 2 -19.22 -70.64 -33.78
C LYS A 2 -18.45 -69.45 -34.32
N ILE A 3 -19.06 -68.26 -34.24
CA ILE A 3 -18.48 -66.99 -34.59
C ILE A 3 -17.65 -66.50 -33.42
N LYS A 4 -16.33 -66.37 -33.58
CA LYS A 4 -15.42 -65.69 -32.61
C LYS A 4 -15.42 -64.20 -32.94
N LEU A 5 -15.88 -63.41 -31.99
CA LEU A 5 -15.76 -61.96 -32.07
C LEU A 5 -14.49 -61.53 -31.28
N THR A 6 -13.50 -61.02 -31.98
CA THR A 6 -12.24 -60.50 -31.41
C THR A 6 -12.47 -59.02 -31.13
N PHE A 7 -12.51 -58.65 -29.85
CA PHE A 7 -12.48 -57.25 -29.42
C PHE A 7 -11.03 -56.76 -29.41
N MET A 8 -10.74 -55.81 -30.26
CA MET A 8 -9.49 -55.04 -30.25
C MET A 8 -9.72 -53.81 -29.38
N ILE A 9 -9.20 -53.82 -28.12
CA ILE A 9 -9.21 -52.65 -27.23
C ILE A 9 -8.07 -51.73 -27.68
N GLY A 10 -8.40 -50.68 -28.40
CA GLY A 10 -7.50 -49.57 -28.68
C GLY A 10 -7.33 -48.74 -27.37
N MET A 11 -6.15 -48.84 -26.77
CA MET A 11 -5.73 -47.86 -25.71
C MET A 11 -5.59 -46.51 -26.35
N LEU A 12 -6.59 -45.65 -26.25
CA LEU A 12 -6.40 -44.21 -26.41
C LEU A 12 -5.64 -43.73 -25.18
N SER A 13 -4.32 -43.53 -25.35
CA SER A 13 -3.52 -42.75 -24.42
C SER A 13 -4.01 -41.29 -24.52
N ALA A 14 -4.94 -40.92 -23.64
CA ALA A 14 -5.28 -39.54 -23.43
C ALA A 14 -4.08 -38.88 -22.75
N CYS A 15 -3.20 -38.28 -23.55
CA CYS A 15 -2.19 -37.36 -23.06
C CYS A 15 -2.97 -36.12 -22.58
N THR A 16 -3.40 -36.13 -21.33
CA THR A 16 -3.85 -34.92 -20.65
C THR A 16 -2.63 -34.04 -20.52
N LEU A 17 -2.45 -33.12 -21.48
CA LEU A 17 -1.61 -31.96 -21.29
C LEU A 17 -2.27 -31.19 -20.12
N LEU A 18 -1.73 -31.40 -18.92
CA LEU A 18 -1.89 -30.47 -17.83
C LEU A 18 -1.28 -29.16 -18.33
N LEU A 19 -2.11 -28.24 -18.84
CA LEU A 19 -1.68 -26.86 -18.96
C LEU A 19 -1.46 -26.36 -17.53
N GLN A 20 -0.24 -26.55 -17.04
CA GLN A 20 0.25 -25.77 -15.90
C GLN A 20 0.21 -24.31 -16.35
N ALA A 21 -0.40 -23.47 -15.53
CA ALA A 21 -0.36 -22.03 -15.73
C ALA A 21 1.10 -21.60 -15.68
N GLN A 22 1.68 -21.34 -16.84
CA GLN A 22 3.09 -20.99 -16.96
C GLN A 22 3.19 -19.47 -16.73
N SER A 23 4.09 -19.05 -15.83
CA SER A 23 4.36 -17.64 -15.64
C SER A 23 4.91 -17.00 -16.92
N ILE A 24 4.51 -15.76 -17.20
CA ILE A 24 5.03 -14.98 -18.32
C ILE A 24 6.52 -14.69 -18.12
N ASP A 25 7.25 -14.51 -19.22
CA ASP A 25 8.65 -14.11 -19.16
C ASP A 25 8.83 -12.60 -18.92
N GLU A 26 10.08 -12.19 -18.67
CA GLU A 26 10.42 -10.79 -18.41
C GLU A 26 10.11 -9.88 -19.61
N GLU A 27 10.26 -10.37 -20.84
CA GLU A 27 10.03 -9.59 -22.05
C GLU A 27 8.54 -9.24 -22.20
N THR A 28 7.68 -10.22 -21.97
CA THR A 28 6.22 -10.04 -21.96
C THR A 28 5.78 -9.06 -20.85
N ALA A 29 6.31 -9.22 -19.62
CA ALA A 29 6.03 -8.32 -18.52
C ALA A 29 6.53 -6.90 -18.79
N ARG A 30 7.70 -6.75 -19.41
CA ARG A 30 8.27 -5.46 -19.82
C ARG A 30 7.43 -4.77 -20.90
N ALA A 31 6.90 -5.54 -21.85
CA ALA A 31 6.01 -5.02 -22.89
C ALA A 31 4.72 -4.45 -22.26
N GLU A 32 4.14 -5.14 -21.29
CA GLU A 32 2.97 -4.67 -20.54
C GLU A 32 3.29 -3.40 -19.74
N ALA A 33 4.41 -3.36 -19.04
CA ALA A 33 4.88 -2.17 -18.32
C ALA A 33 5.03 -0.95 -19.26
N CYS A 34 5.61 -1.15 -20.45
CA CYS A 34 5.71 -0.12 -21.49
C CYS A 34 4.33 0.36 -21.95
N ARG A 35 3.41 -0.57 -22.23
CA ARG A 35 2.04 -0.26 -22.64
C ARG A 35 1.34 0.58 -21.59
N PHE A 36 1.41 0.16 -20.34
CA PHE A 36 0.79 0.85 -19.19
C PHE A 36 1.27 2.28 -19.06
N PHE A 37 2.58 2.52 -19.05
CA PHE A 37 3.13 3.88 -18.95
C PHE A 37 2.76 4.74 -20.16
N ASN A 38 2.76 4.20 -21.37
CA ASN A 38 2.39 4.95 -22.58
C ASN A 38 0.93 5.41 -22.51
N GLU A 39 0.01 4.54 -22.08
CA GLU A 39 -1.41 4.89 -21.91
C GLU A 39 -1.62 6.00 -20.87
N ARG A 40 -0.85 6.00 -19.79
CA ARG A 40 -0.92 7.04 -18.76
C ARG A 40 -0.35 8.38 -19.24
N ILE A 41 0.81 8.37 -19.89
CA ILE A 41 1.43 9.60 -20.41
C ILE A 41 0.51 10.31 -21.41
N THR A 42 -0.19 9.56 -22.26
CA THR A 42 -1.12 10.14 -23.24
C THR A 42 -2.34 10.80 -22.60
N LYS A 43 -2.73 10.39 -21.41
CA LYS A 43 -3.84 10.98 -20.64
C LYS A 43 -3.47 12.30 -19.94
N ILE A 44 -2.18 12.61 -19.76
CA ILE A 44 -1.70 13.83 -19.10
C ILE A 44 -1.29 14.85 -20.18
N PRO A 45 -2.06 15.94 -20.41
CA PRO A 45 -1.79 16.89 -21.51
C PRO A 45 -0.41 17.53 -21.50
N SER A 46 0.15 17.78 -20.31
CA SER A 46 1.48 18.41 -20.13
C SER A 46 2.65 17.46 -20.39
N LYS A 47 2.43 16.14 -20.48
CA LYS A 47 3.49 15.15 -20.69
C LYS A 47 3.46 14.50 -22.10
N ARG A 48 2.60 14.99 -23.02
CA ARG A 48 2.47 14.42 -24.39
C ARG A 48 3.73 14.46 -25.23
N ASP A 49 4.62 15.42 -25.00
CA ASP A 49 5.88 15.52 -25.76
C ASP A 49 6.93 14.48 -25.33
N ILE A 50 6.77 13.87 -24.15
CA ILE A 50 7.65 12.81 -23.64
C ILE A 50 7.30 11.45 -24.27
N SER A 51 6.10 11.30 -24.84
CA SER A 51 5.57 10.03 -25.39
C SER A 51 6.26 9.52 -26.65
N ARG A 52 7.19 10.30 -27.23
CA ARG A 52 7.90 9.92 -28.48
C ARG A 52 9.08 8.97 -28.27
N GLN A 53 9.47 8.69 -27.04
CA GLN A 53 10.50 7.68 -26.73
C GLN A 53 9.86 6.59 -25.88
N SER A 54 10.07 5.33 -26.27
CA SER A 54 9.70 4.20 -25.43
C SER A 54 10.28 4.38 -24.03
N PRO A 55 9.51 4.20 -22.95
CA PRO A 55 10.02 4.37 -21.60
C PRO A 55 11.23 3.46 -21.38
N ARG A 56 12.32 4.03 -20.89
CA ARG A 56 13.51 3.24 -20.51
C ARG A 56 13.18 2.51 -19.21
N LEU A 57 12.76 1.25 -19.33
CA LEU A 57 12.46 0.41 -18.19
C LEU A 57 13.69 -0.40 -17.77
N LYS A 58 14.01 -0.35 -16.48
CA LYS A 58 15.06 -1.17 -15.85
C LYS A 58 14.39 -2.14 -14.88
N LEU A 59 14.67 -3.43 -15.01
CA LEU A 59 14.24 -4.42 -14.02
C LEU A 59 14.88 -4.09 -12.67
N ALA A 60 14.04 -3.88 -11.66
CA ALA A 60 14.43 -3.60 -10.28
C ALA A 60 14.31 -4.85 -9.40
N GLU A 61 13.25 -5.64 -9.59
CA GLU A 61 13.04 -6.89 -8.84
C GLU A 61 12.30 -7.93 -9.69
N LYS A 62 12.62 -9.20 -9.44
CA LYS A 62 11.87 -10.37 -9.89
C LYS A 62 11.57 -11.23 -8.67
N ARG A 63 10.30 -11.39 -8.34
CA ARG A 63 9.86 -12.24 -7.23
C ARG A 63 9.50 -13.63 -7.72
N MET A 64 10.09 -14.63 -7.09
CA MET A 64 9.82 -16.06 -7.38
C MET A 64 8.85 -16.63 -6.35
N LEU A 65 8.00 -17.55 -6.78
CA LEU A 65 7.17 -18.43 -5.94
C LEU A 65 7.96 -19.67 -5.50
N SER A 66 7.42 -20.44 -4.57
CA SER A 66 8.06 -21.68 -4.07
C SER A 66 8.20 -22.77 -5.14
N ASN A 67 7.35 -22.76 -6.15
CA ASN A 67 7.38 -23.69 -7.30
C ASN A 67 8.36 -23.27 -8.42
N ASN A 68 9.19 -22.25 -8.20
CA ASN A 68 10.11 -21.63 -9.17
C ASN A 68 9.42 -20.88 -10.33
N GLU A 69 8.12 -20.63 -10.27
CA GLU A 69 7.47 -19.70 -11.17
C GLU A 69 7.67 -18.26 -10.70
N THR A 70 7.49 -17.30 -11.60
CA THR A 70 7.57 -15.89 -11.24
C THR A 70 6.23 -15.39 -10.74
N ALA A 71 6.22 -14.73 -9.59
CA ALA A 71 5.03 -14.04 -9.07
C ALA A 71 4.81 -12.70 -9.79
N TYR A 72 5.83 -11.87 -9.80
CA TYR A 72 5.77 -10.53 -10.43
C TYR A 72 7.17 -10.04 -10.81
N TYR A 73 7.17 -9.01 -11.67
CA TYR A 73 8.33 -8.18 -12.00
C TYR A 73 8.09 -6.75 -11.59
N ILE A 74 9.14 -6.05 -11.15
CA ILE A 74 9.10 -4.61 -10.88
C ILE A 74 10.07 -3.91 -11.82
N PHE A 75 9.58 -2.91 -12.54
CA PHE A 75 10.38 -2.12 -13.46
C PHE A 75 10.39 -0.66 -13.04
N ASN A 76 11.58 -0.07 -12.90
CA ASN A 76 11.76 1.36 -12.76
C ASN A 76 11.70 2.04 -14.13
N ARG A 77 11.06 3.21 -14.18
CA ARG A 77 11.06 4.11 -15.32
C ARG A 77 12.06 5.24 -15.06
N GLY A 78 13.15 5.26 -15.83
CA GLY A 78 14.23 6.21 -15.55
C GLY A 78 14.87 5.99 -14.17
N GLU A 79 15.35 7.08 -13.58
CA GLU A 79 15.94 7.07 -12.23
C GLU A 79 14.95 7.52 -11.15
N THR A 80 14.00 8.41 -11.51
CA THR A 80 13.05 9.03 -10.57
C THR A 80 11.62 9.15 -11.12
N ASP A 81 11.34 8.55 -12.28
CA ASP A 81 10.07 8.77 -13.00
C ASP A 81 8.99 7.73 -12.62
N GLY A 82 9.19 7.00 -11.53
CA GLY A 82 8.26 6.02 -11.01
C GLY A 82 8.63 4.57 -11.33
N PHE A 83 7.79 3.66 -10.88
CA PHE A 83 7.95 2.23 -11.10
C PHE A 83 6.59 1.55 -11.34
N VAL A 84 6.61 0.32 -11.84
CA VAL A 84 5.42 -0.50 -12.05
C VAL A 84 5.68 -1.94 -11.61
N VAL A 85 4.68 -2.53 -10.96
CA VAL A 85 4.64 -3.94 -10.56
C VAL A 85 3.75 -4.70 -11.54
N VAL A 86 4.28 -5.71 -12.23
CA VAL A 86 3.56 -6.52 -13.21
C VAL A 86 3.50 -7.96 -12.72
N GLY A 87 2.32 -8.45 -12.41
CA GLY A 87 2.06 -9.85 -12.09
C GLY A 87 2.38 -10.75 -13.27
N ALA A 88 3.01 -11.90 -12.99
CA ALA A 88 3.57 -12.79 -14.00
C ALA A 88 2.70 -14.02 -14.29
N GLN A 89 1.41 -13.98 -14.01
CA GLN A 89 0.51 -15.09 -14.35
C GLN A 89 0.07 -15.03 -15.81
N ASN A 90 -0.53 -16.11 -16.32
CA ASN A 90 -0.95 -16.38 -17.70
C ASN A 90 -1.18 -15.14 -18.60
N GLU A 91 -1.79 -14.10 -18.06
CA GLU A 91 -1.93 -12.79 -18.67
C GLU A 91 -1.25 -11.74 -17.79
N PRO A 92 -0.39 -10.87 -18.35
CA PRO A 92 0.25 -9.83 -17.57
C PRO A 92 -0.78 -8.85 -17.02
N ILE A 93 -0.71 -8.58 -15.73
CA ILE A 93 -1.57 -7.61 -15.06
C ILE A 93 -0.72 -6.64 -14.24
N VAL A 94 -1.02 -5.34 -14.34
CA VAL A 94 -0.40 -4.37 -13.45
C VAL A 94 -1.04 -4.47 -12.07
N LEU A 95 -0.22 -4.73 -11.05
CA LEU A 95 -0.61 -4.86 -9.64
C LEU A 95 -0.52 -3.52 -8.91
N GLY A 96 0.41 -2.65 -9.34
CA GLY A 96 0.59 -1.34 -8.75
C GLY A 96 1.65 -0.53 -9.48
N TYR A 97 1.70 0.76 -9.19
CA TYR A 97 2.66 1.70 -9.78
C TYR A 97 2.84 2.94 -8.90
N ALA A 98 3.95 3.62 -9.11
CA ALA A 98 4.17 4.99 -8.66
C ALA A 98 4.50 5.87 -9.86
N ASP A 99 4.06 7.13 -9.83
CA ASP A 99 4.33 8.09 -10.91
C ASP A 99 5.65 8.85 -10.71
N GLU A 100 6.24 8.72 -9.51
CA GLU A 100 7.48 9.41 -9.10
C GLU A 100 8.37 8.47 -8.28
N GLY A 101 9.64 8.83 -8.13
CA GLY A 101 10.64 8.04 -7.41
C GLY A 101 11.10 6.81 -8.17
N SER A 102 11.67 5.86 -7.45
CA SER A 102 12.12 4.57 -7.99
C SER A 102 11.97 3.49 -6.91
N PHE A 103 11.85 2.26 -7.35
CA PHE A 103 11.85 1.11 -6.46
C PHE A 103 13.30 0.61 -6.24
N ASP A 104 13.72 0.55 -4.99
CA ASP A 104 14.96 -0.09 -4.56
C ASP A 104 14.62 -1.21 -3.58
N PRO A 105 14.83 -2.51 -3.93
CA PRO A 105 14.45 -3.64 -3.08
C PRO A 105 15.11 -3.64 -1.70
N HIS A 106 16.21 -2.90 -1.54
CA HIS A 106 16.94 -2.76 -0.27
C HIS A 106 16.50 -1.57 0.57
N ASN A 107 15.68 -0.67 0.00
CA ASN A 107 15.25 0.57 0.63
C ASN A 107 13.81 0.92 0.26
N ILE A 108 12.85 0.09 0.66
CA ILE A 108 11.41 0.33 0.46
C ILE A 108 10.69 0.37 1.82
N PRO A 109 9.57 1.10 1.91
CA PRO A 109 8.72 1.09 3.09
C PRO A 109 8.27 -0.33 3.44
N ASP A 110 8.27 -0.67 4.73
CA ASP A 110 7.83 -1.99 5.19
C ASP A 110 6.37 -2.26 4.80
N GLY A 111 5.50 -1.24 4.82
CA GLY A 111 4.12 -1.37 4.34
C GLY A 111 4.01 -1.75 2.86
N LEU A 112 4.89 -1.23 2.00
CA LEU A 112 4.96 -1.65 0.60
C LEU A 112 5.49 -3.09 0.48
N ARG A 113 6.49 -3.46 1.30
CA ARG A 113 7.02 -4.84 1.33
C ARG A 113 5.92 -5.84 1.68
N GLU A 114 5.11 -5.54 2.69
CA GLU A 114 3.97 -6.39 3.07
C GLU A 114 2.91 -6.50 1.96
N LEU A 115 2.59 -5.39 1.31
CA LEU A 115 1.66 -5.40 0.17
C LEU A 115 2.19 -6.27 -0.98
N LEU A 116 3.48 -6.18 -1.30
CA LEU A 116 4.12 -7.00 -2.33
C LEU A 116 4.19 -8.49 -1.92
N ASN A 117 4.40 -8.79 -0.63
CA ASN A 117 4.35 -10.16 -0.12
C ASN A 117 2.92 -10.72 -0.23
N SER A 118 1.90 -9.94 0.11
CA SER A 118 0.50 -10.39 -0.03
C SER A 118 0.13 -10.73 -1.48
N TYR A 119 0.66 -9.99 -2.46
CA TYR A 119 0.51 -10.35 -3.86
C TYR A 119 1.17 -11.69 -4.20
N ALA A 120 2.39 -11.93 -3.72
CA ALA A 120 3.07 -13.20 -3.95
C ALA A 120 2.31 -14.37 -3.31
N ASP A 121 1.83 -14.21 -2.08
CA ASP A 121 1.07 -15.23 -1.36
C ASP A 121 -0.26 -15.57 -2.06
N GLU A 122 -0.99 -14.58 -2.54
CA GLU A 122 -2.23 -14.79 -3.30
C GLU A 122 -1.98 -15.48 -4.64
N LEU A 123 -0.90 -15.10 -5.34
CA LEU A 123 -0.49 -15.72 -6.59
C LEU A 123 -0.04 -17.16 -6.36
N GLU A 124 0.66 -17.44 -5.27
CA GLU A 124 1.06 -18.79 -4.89
C GLU A 124 -0.15 -19.66 -4.53
N TRP A 125 -1.10 -19.11 -3.78
CA TRP A 125 -2.36 -19.78 -3.47
C TRP A 125 -3.14 -20.12 -4.75
N ALA A 126 -3.26 -19.15 -5.68
CA ALA A 126 -3.95 -19.35 -6.95
C ALA A 126 -3.27 -20.40 -7.83
N ALA A 127 -1.93 -20.43 -7.89
CA ALA A 127 -1.16 -21.42 -8.64
C ALA A 127 -1.35 -22.86 -8.10
N ASN A 128 -1.59 -22.99 -6.80
CA ASN A 128 -1.82 -24.28 -6.14
C ASN A 128 -3.28 -24.79 -6.27
N GLN A 129 -4.21 -23.97 -6.75
CA GLN A 129 -5.60 -24.42 -6.98
C GLN A 129 -5.68 -25.15 -8.33
N THR A 130 -6.02 -26.43 -8.30
CA THR A 130 -6.14 -27.32 -9.47
C THR A 130 -7.35 -27.00 -10.37
N GLN A 131 -8.18 -26.05 -10.00
CA GLN A 131 -9.26 -25.51 -10.83
C GLN A 131 -8.80 -24.17 -11.39
N SER A 132 -8.86 -24.06 -12.70
CA SER A 132 -8.72 -22.78 -13.41
C SER A 132 -9.76 -21.79 -12.88
N ILE A 133 -9.41 -21.12 -11.79
CA ILE A 133 -10.07 -19.89 -11.44
C ILE A 133 -9.65 -18.96 -12.56
N SER A 134 -10.58 -18.63 -13.44
CA SER A 134 -10.49 -17.49 -14.32
C SER A 134 -10.50 -16.25 -13.41
N ALA A 135 -9.43 -16.10 -12.66
CA ALA A 135 -9.13 -14.91 -11.91
C ALA A 135 -8.63 -13.88 -12.91
N SER A 136 -9.56 -13.34 -13.67
CA SER A 136 -9.40 -11.97 -14.09
C SER A 136 -9.69 -11.12 -12.86
N PRO A 137 -8.71 -10.55 -12.22
CA PRO A 137 -8.93 -9.35 -11.46
C PRO A 137 -9.04 -8.22 -12.50
N LYS A 138 -10.08 -8.27 -13.32
CA LYS A 138 -10.63 -7.04 -13.86
C LYS A 138 -11.10 -6.31 -12.64
N GLY A 139 -10.27 -5.37 -12.17
CA GLY A 139 -10.66 -4.39 -11.20
C GLY A 139 -12.05 -3.92 -11.59
N SER A 140 -12.99 -4.27 -10.77
CA SER A 140 -14.39 -4.17 -11.11
C SER A 140 -14.89 -2.82 -10.68
N THR A 141 -14.50 -1.78 -11.33
CA THR A 141 -15.36 -0.61 -11.47
C THR A 141 -14.74 0.43 -12.39
N PRO A 142 -14.94 0.28 -13.73
CA PRO A 142 -14.49 1.29 -14.70
C PRO A 142 -15.20 2.64 -14.58
N ASP A 143 -16.23 2.75 -13.74
CA ASP A 143 -17.15 3.89 -13.74
C ASP A 143 -17.05 4.81 -12.50
N LYS A 144 -16.13 4.55 -11.58
CA LYS A 144 -15.93 5.43 -10.43
C LYS A 144 -14.94 6.54 -10.77
N PRO A 145 -15.28 7.83 -10.54
CA PRO A 145 -14.35 8.93 -10.73
C PRO A 145 -13.06 8.77 -9.94
N ALA A 146 -11.94 9.25 -10.47
CA ALA A 146 -10.69 9.31 -9.75
C ALA A 146 -10.80 10.28 -8.56
N ILE A 147 -10.13 9.95 -7.47
CA ILE A 147 -9.96 10.76 -6.27
C ILE A 147 -8.46 10.97 -6.09
N ALA A 148 -8.01 12.22 -6.22
CA ALA A 148 -6.61 12.55 -5.97
C ALA A 148 -6.23 12.22 -4.53
N PRO A 149 -4.95 11.95 -4.22
CA PRO A 149 -4.51 11.74 -2.85
C PRO A 149 -4.97 12.86 -1.94
N LEU A 150 -5.67 12.50 -0.86
CA LEU A 150 -6.30 13.45 0.06
C LEU A 150 -5.31 13.99 1.09
N CYS A 151 -4.33 13.18 1.49
CA CYS A 151 -3.36 13.52 2.51
C CYS A 151 -2.16 14.24 1.92
N GLU A 152 -1.91 15.47 2.36
CA GLU A 152 -0.74 16.26 1.96
C GLU A 152 0.54 15.83 2.68
N ALA A 153 0.42 15.21 3.87
CA ALA A 153 1.53 14.90 4.76
C ALA A 153 2.43 13.80 4.17
N MET A 154 3.67 14.14 3.84
CA MET A 154 4.74 13.22 3.49
C MET A 154 5.63 12.98 4.71
N TRP A 155 5.03 12.46 5.78
CA TRP A 155 5.68 12.31 7.08
C TRP A 155 6.44 10.99 7.20
N ASN A 156 7.34 10.94 8.20
CA ASN A 156 8.23 9.82 8.46
C ASN A 156 8.21 9.47 9.96
N GLN A 157 9.05 8.54 10.38
CA GLN A 157 9.13 8.04 11.76
C GLN A 157 10.34 8.53 12.54
N ASP A 158 11.31 9.15 11.87
CA ASP A 158 12.56 9.67 12.42
C ASP A 158 12.50 11.18 12.72
N ASP A 159 13.62 11.86 12.92
CA ASP A 159 13.69 13.31 13.16
C ASP A 159 13.02 14.10 12.01
N PRO A 160 12.17 15.08 12.29
CA PRO A 160 11.83 15.65 13.61
C PRO A 160 10.66 14.96 14.33
N TYR A 161 10.02 13.98 13.73
CA TYR A 161 8.78 13.38 14.21
C TYR A 161 8.94 12.65 15.54
N ASN A 162 10.10 12.07 15.79
CA ASN A 162 10.37 11.26 16.99
C ASN A 162 11.07 12.01 18.13
N ARG A 163 11.16 13.34 18.10
CA ARG A 163 11.91 14.14 19.11
C ARG A 163 11.42 13.98 20.54
N LEU A 164 10.17 13.56 20.73
CA LEU A 164 9.59 13.35 22.06
C LEU A 164 9.45 11.87 22.44
N THR A 165 9.81 10.95 21.54
CA THR A 165 9.78 9.52 21.89
C THR A 165 10.89 9.17 22.89
N PRO A 166 10.76 8.06 23.65
CA PRO A 166 11.79 7.61 24.59
C PRO A 166 13.15 7.44 23.93
N ILE A 167 14.20 7.81 24.67
CA ILE A 167 15.58 7.58 24.25
C ILE A 167 15.99 6.16 24.63
N ILE A 168 16.33 5.35 23.63
CA ILE A 168 16.79 3.97 23.78
C ILE A 168 18.17 3.85 23.12
N ASN A 169 19.14 3.36 23.85
CA ASN A 169 20.54 3.26 23.38
C ASN A 169 21.11 4.59 22.85
N GLY A 170 20.74 5.71 23.49
CA GLY A 170 21.24 7.05 23.14
C GLY A 170 20.60 7.72 21.92
N LYS A 171 19.53 7.15 21.38
CA LYS A 171 18.74 7.71 20.25
C LYS A 171 17.26 7.68 20.58
N HIS A 172 16.51 8.63 20.03
CA HIS A 172 15.06 8.58 20.05
C HIS A 172 14.57 7.34 19.30
N ALA A 173 13.60 6.63 19.86
CA ALA A 173 12.92 5.53 19.19
C ALA A 173 12.12 6.06 17.98
N PRO A 174 11.97 5.32 16.88
CA PRO A 174 11.06 5.72 15.80
C PRO A 174 9.63 5.84 16.33
N THR A 175 8.81 6.70 15.72
CA THR A 175 7.41 6.94 16.15
C THR A 175 6.54 5.69 16.06
N GLY A 176 6.88 4.78 15.13
CA GLY A 176 6.09 3.59 14.79
C GLY A 176 5.01 3.88 13.73
N CYS A 177 4.83 2.93 12.81
CA CYS A 177 3.93 3.07 11.66
C CYS A 177 2.48 3.38 12.06
N VAL A 178 2.01 2.80 13.18
CA VAL A 178 0.64 3.01 13.68
C VAL A 178 0.41 4.47 14.10
N ALA A 179 1.34 5.06 14.86
CA ALA A 179 1.26 6.46 15.27
C ALA A 179 1.41 7.40 14.09
N THR A 180 2.32 7.09 13.15
CA THR A 180 2.55 7.89 11.94
C THR A 180 1.31 7.92 11.06
N ALA A 181 0.71 6.77 10.75
CA ALA A 181 -0.51 6.71 9.95
C ALA A 181 -1.68 7.45 10.61
N MET A 182 -1.85 7.28 11.94
CA MET A 182 -2.88 7.99 12.71
C MET A 182 -2.66 9.51 12.66
N SER A 183 -1.42 9.97 12.84
CA SER A 183 -1.08 11.40 12.81
C SER A 183 -1.33 12.03 11.44
N ILE A 184 -1.02 11.32 10.33
CA ILE A 184 -1.29 11.76 8.96
C ILE A 184 -2.80 11.98 8.76
N LEU A 185 -3.65 11.07 9.24
CA LEU A 185 -5.10 11.21 9.16
C LEU A 185 -5.60 12.40 9.99
N MET A 186 -5.08 12.57 11.21
CA MET A 186 -5.45 13.70 12.07
C MET A 186 -5.03 15.03 11.46
N TYR A 187 -3.86 15.09 10.82
CA TYR A 187 -3.40 16.28 10.11
C TYR A 187 -4.28 16.59 8.89
N HIS A 188 -4.74 15.59 8.14
CA HIS A 188 -5.70 15.79 7.05
C HIS A 188 -6.99 16.46 7.55
N HIS A 189 -7.55 15.99 8.68
CA HIS A 189 -8.78 16.50 9.23
C HIS A 189 -8.61 17.80 10.02
N ARG A 190 -7.38 18.21 10.37
CA ARG A 190 -7.09 19.35 11.28
C ARG A 190 -7.88 19.23 12.57
N TRP A 191 -7.95 18.04 13.13
CA TRP A 191 -8.77 17.71 14.31
C TRP A 191 -8.06 16.77 15.27
N PRO A 192 -8.25 16.94 16.63
CA PRO A 192 -8.98 18.03 17.32
C PRO A 192 -8.12 19.28 17.54
N GLU A 193 -8.71 20.39 17.97
CA GLU A 193 -7.93 21.52 18.49
C GLU A 193 -7.33 21.21 19.87
N GLN A 194 -8.04 20.41 20.68
CA GLN A 194 -7.64 20.00 22.02
C GLN A 194 -8.05 18.55 22.26
N GLY A 195 -7.17 17.78 22.85
CA GLY A 195 -7.45 16.41 23.26
C GLY A 195 -8.31 16.34 24.53
N SER A 196 -8.58 15.12 24.99
CA SER A 196 -9.38 14.84 26.20
C SER A 196 -8.81 13.68 26.99
N GLY A 197 -9.03 13.66 28.30
CA GLY A 197 -8.58 12.59 29.17
C GLY A 197 -7.06 12.54 29.37
N SER A 198 -6.58 11.40 29.87
CA SER A 198 -5.15 11.15 30.10
C SER A 198 -4.82 9.68 30.00
N TYR A 199 -3.61 9.37 29.55
CA TYR A 199 -3.05 8.01 29.58
C TYR A 199 -1.53 8.06 29.65
N GLY A 200 -0.93 7.16 30.44
CA GLY A 200 0.52 7.15 30.67
C GLY A 200 0.98 8.46 31.31
N ASP A 201 1.93 9.12 30.67
CA ASP A 201 2.49 10.41 31.06
C ASP A 201 1.86 11.61 30.31
N VAL A 202 0.86 11.36 29.44
CA VAL A 202 0.19 12.40 28.65
C VAL A 202 -1.18 12.75 29.25
N ASP A 203 -1.37 14.03 29.52
CA ASP A 203 -2.66 14.64 29.81
C ASP A 203 -3.19 15.34 28.55
N PHE A 204 -3.93 14.58 27.72
CA PHE A 204 -4.46 15.06 26.44
C PHE A 204 -5.39 16.26 26.62
N SER A 205 -6.04 16.41 27.79
CA SER A 205 -6.92 17.54 28.05
C SER A 205 -6.18 18.88 28.13
N LYS A 206 -4.86 18.86 28.28
CA LYS A 206 -3.99 20.04 28.23
C LYS A 206 -3.32 20.25 26.89
N ALA A 207 -3.29 19.22 26.04
CA ALA A 207 -2.68 19.28 24.73
C ALA A 207 -3.54 20.11 23.77
N ARG A 208 -2.88 21.02 23.05
CA ARG A 208 -3.51 21.80 21.96
C ARG A 208 -2.70 21.61 20.70
N TYR A 209 -3.36 21.16 19.63
CA TYR A 209 -2.72 20.87 18.34
C TYR A 209 -2.83 22.07 17.42
N ASN A 210 -1.70 22.70 17.13
CA ASN A 210 -1.65 23.88 16.26
C ASN A 210 -1.42 23.45 14.81
N TRP A 211 -2.49 23.06 14.16
CA TRP A 211 -2.48 22.51 12.81
C TRP A 211 -1.88 23.47 11.77
N GLU A 212 -2.02 24.77 11.95
CA GLU A 212 -1.51 25.80 11.05
C GLU A 212 0.03 25.93 11.09
N GLN A 213 0.66 25.49 12.17
CA GLN A 213 2.10 25.47 12.31
C GLN A 213 2.74 24.19 11.76
N MET A 214 1.98 23.10 11.67
CA MET A 214 2.47 21.87 11.08
C MET A 214 2.57 22.01 9.55
N THR A 215 3.56 21.35 8.95
CA THR A 215 3.81 21.40 7.51
C THR A 215 3.68 20.02 6.86
N PRO A 216 3.31 19.93 5.57
CA PRO A 216 3.23 18.66 4.86
C PRO A 216 4.54 17.89 4.78
N THR A 217 5.66 18.62 4.82
CA THR A 217 7.00 18.03 4.70
C THR A 217 7.96 18.70 5.68
N TYR A 218 8.95 17.94 6.14
CA TYR A 218 10.01 18.42 7.01
C TYR A 218 11.38 18.06 6.44
N GLY A 219 12.35 18.94 6.64
CA GLY A 219 13.72 18.74 6.17
C GLY A 219 14.67 19.77 6.76
N THR A 220 15.86 19.87 6.21
CA THR A 220 16.87 20.84 6.65
C THR A 220 16.32 22.26 6.53
N GLY A 221 16.24 22.99 7.65
CA GLY A 221 15.71 24.36 7.70
C GLY A 221 14.23 24.47 8.02
N SER A 222 13.55 23.38 8.36
CA SER A 222 12.19 23.46 8.92
C SER A 222 12.20 24.27 10.22
N GLU A 223 11.15 25.06 10.42
CA GLU A 223 10.98 25.88 11.61
C GLU A 223 10.89 25.01 12.87
N GLU A 224 11.58 25.39 13.93
CA GLU A 224 11.66 24.61 15.18
C GLU A 224 10.29 24.44 15.83
N THR A 225 9.43 25.45 15.75
CA THR A 225 8.05 25.38 16.26
C THR A 225 7.24 24.32 15.49
N ALA A 226 7.35 24.28 14.17
CA ALA A 226 6.68 23.27 13.35
C ALA A 226 7.18 21.84 13.67
N CYS A 227 8.49 21.69 13.88
CA CYS A 227 9.09 20.41 14.28
C CYS A 227 8.59 19.96 15.66
N THR A 228 8.42 20.90 16.61
CA THR A 228 7.90 20.60 17.94
C THR A 228 6.44 20.15 17.89
N GLU A 229 5.60 20.86 17.14
CA GLU A 229 4.16 20.54 17.01
C GLU A 229 3.94 19.15 16.40
N VAL A 230 4.67 18.80 15.35
CA VAL A 230 4.53 17.45 14.75
C VAL A 230 5.06 16.36 15.66
N ALA A 231 6.16 16.60 16.37
CA ALA A 231 6.71 15.64 17.34
C ALA A 231 5.74 15.41 18.51
N GLU A 232 5.08 16.46 19.00
CA GLU A 232 4.06 16.34 20.04
C GLU A 232 2.87 15.50 19.58
N LEU A 233 2.33 15.78 18.39
CA LEU A 233 1.25 15.00 17.81
C LEU A 233 1.65 13.52 17.68
N MET A 234 2.83 13.24 17.12
CA MET A 234 3.32 11.87 16.90
C MET A 234 3.50 11.11 18.23
N TYR A 235 4.07 11.76 19.24
CA TYR A 235 4.23 11.16 20.56
C TYR A 235 2.88 10.89 21.23
N HIS A 236 1.97 11.86 21.18
CA HIS A 236 0.62 11.70 21.72
C HIS A 236 -0.14 10.56 21.04
N CYS A 237 -0.07 10.44 19.72
CA CYS A 237 -0.62 9.28 19.00
C CYS A 237 0.00 7.96 19.47
N GLY A 238 1.34 7.93 19.64
CA GLY A 238 2.03 6.76 20.14
C GLY A 238 1.57 6.35 21.54
N VAL A 239 1.46 7.30 22.47
CA VAL A 239 0.96 7.03 23.84
C VAL A 239 -0.49 6.53 23.78
N ALA A 240 -1.35 7.19 22.99
CA ALA A 240 -2.76 6.84 22.88
C ALA A 240 -2.98 5.42 22.38
N VAL A 241 -2.17 4.95 21.42
CA VAL A 241 -2.23 3.58 20.89
C VAL A 241 -1.44 2.56 21.70
N LYS A 242 -0.90 2.97 22.86
CA LYS A 242 -0.09 2.11 23.76
C LYS A 242 1.15 1.57 23.08
N MET A 243 1.89 2.45 22.39
CA MET A 243 3.10 2.10 21.63
C MET A 243 4.16 1.44 22.53
N LYS A 244 4.68 0.34 22.05
CA LYS A 244 5.88 -0.29 22.60
C LYS A 244 7.08 0.21 21.81
N TYR A 245 7.75 1.20 22.36
CA TYR A 245 8.92 1.80 21.74
C TYR A 245 10.14 0.87 21.81
N GLY A 246 10.88 0.77 20.71
CA GLY A 246 12.11 -0.01 20.58
C GLY A 246 13.21 0.81 19.92
N ALA A 247 14.46 0.31 19.97
CA ALA A 247 15.62 1.04 19.45
C ALA A 247 15.63 1.20 17.93
N THR A 248 15.06 0.25 17.21
CA THR A 248 15.06 0.19 15.74
C THR A 248 13.64 0.21 15.15
N GLU A 249 12.66 -0.22 15.93
CA GLU A 249 11.26 -0.26 15.54
C GLU A 249 10.37 -0.04 16.75
N SER A 250 9.18 0.52 16.53
CA SER A 250 8.16 0.72 17.56
C SER A 250 6.83 0.15 17.05
N ALA A 251 6.11 -0.60 17.90
CA ALA A 251 4.93 -1.35 17.50
C ALA A 251 3.74 -1.09 18.43
N ALA A 252 2.55 -1.05 17.84
CA ALA A 252 1.27 -1.02 18.54
C ALA A 252 0.24 -1.89 17.79
N PHE A 253 -0.78 -2.34 18.50
CA PHE A 253 -1.88 -3.05 17.84
C PHE A 253 -2.81 -2.07 17.13
N SER A 254 -3.12 -2.33 15.88
CA SER A 254 -4.07 -1.52 15.08
C SER A 254 -5.46 -1.42 15.72
N THR A 255 -5.86 -2.42 16.49
CA THR A 255 -7.11 -2.40 17.26
C THR A 255 -7.18 -1.31 18.34
N ASN A 256 -6.04 -0.71 18.71
CA ASN A 256 -6.00 0.40 19.66
C ASN A 256 -6.37 1.74 19.02
N ILE A 257 -6.40 1.86 17.68
CA ILE A 257 -6.63 3.14 16.98
C ILE A 257 -8.03 3.68 17.22
N ALA A 258 -9.06 2.88 16.99
CA ALA A 258 -10.45 3.34 17.16
C ALA A 258 -10.73 3.80 18.60
N PRO A 259 -10.36 3.04 19.66
CA PRO A 259 -10.45 3.54 21.02
C PRO A 259 -9.63 4.82 21.25
N ALA A 260 -8.38 4.91 20.75
CA ALA A 260 -7.53 6.08 20.95
C ALA A 260 -8.15 7.34 20.33
N LEU A 261 -8.61 7.25 19.09
CA LEU A 261 -9.27 8.37 18.38
C LEU A 261 -10.54 8.84 19.12
N ASN A 262 -11.32 7.88 19.63
CA ASN A 262 -12.56 8.18 20.34
C ASN A 262 -12.31 8.77 21.73
N ASP A 263 -11.44 8.14 22.54
CA ASP A 263 -11.27 8.47 23.95
C ASP A 263 -10.43 9.75 24.18
N TYR A 264 -9.41 9.97 23.33
CA TYR A 264 -8.45 11.06 23.51
C TYR A 264 -8.54 12.17 22.49
N PHE A 265 -9.11 11.92 21.30
CA PHE A 265 -9.10 12.90 20.20
C PHE A 265 -10.51 13.28 19.71
N GLY A 266 -11.56 12.79 20.39
CA GLY A 266 -12.93 13.21 20.13
C GLY A 266 -13.50 12.83 18.77
N TYR A 267 -12.92 11.82 18.10
CA TYR A 267 -13.50 11.22 16.90
C TYR A 267 -14.70 10.35 17.30
N ASN A 268 -15.72 10.32 16.45
CA ASN A 268 -16.93 9.52 16.67
C ASN A 268 -17.19 8.64 15.46
N GLY A 269 -17.72 7.43 15.71
CA GLY A 269 -18.11 6.51 14.64
C GLY A 269 -16.94 5.90 13.88
N VAL A 270 -15.75 5.83 14.50
CA VAL A 270 -14.60 5.11 13.92
C VAL A 270 -14.94 3.63 13.82
N LEU A 271 -14.94 3.10 12.59
CA LEU A 271 -15.25 1.70 12.31
C LEU A 271 -13.94 0.93 12.07
N TYR A 272 -13.92 -0.29 12.59
CA TYR A 272 -12.90 -1.28 12.29
C TYR A 272 -13.51 -2.35 11.36
N ALA A 273 -12.85 -2.63 10.25
CA ALA A 273 -13.28 -3.65 9.30
C ALA A 273 -12.11 -4.55 8.91
N GLU A 274 -12.37 -5.83 8.73
CA GLU A 274 -11.39 -6.83 8.30
C GLU A 274 -11.76 -7.34 6.91
N LYS A 275 -10.78 -7.36 5.98
CA LYS A 275 -10.98 -7.69 4.58
C LYS A 275 -11.59 -9.09 4.37
N ASP A 276 -11.22 -10.08 5.20
CA ASP A 276 -11.70 -11.46 5.12
C ASP A 276 -13.22 -11.62 5.33
N GLN A 277 -13.86 -10.60 5.91
CA GLN A 277 -15.31 -10.54 6.11
C GLN A 277 -16.06 -10.03 4.87
N TYR A 278 -15.36 -9.60 3.82
CA TYR A 278 -15.92 -8.97 2.63
C TYR A 278 -15.42 -9.63 1.36
N GLY A 279 -16.28 -9.73 0.34
CA GLY A 279 -15.81 -9.98 -1.01
C GLY A 279 -15.05 -8.77 -1.55
N ILE A 280 -14.10 -8.99 -2.46
CA ILE A 280 -13.20 -7.93 -2.97
C ILE A 280 -13.94 -6.68 -3.46
N LYS A 281 -15.02 -6.86 -4.24
CA LYS A 281 -15.81 -5.73 -4.73
C LYS A 281 -16.44 -4.91 -3.59
N THR A 282 -16.97 -5.56 -2.57
CA THR A 282 -17.58 -4.89 -1.42
C THR A 282 -16.52 -4.15 -0.61
N TRP A 283 -15.31 -4.73 -0.49
CA TRP A 283 -14.18 -4.11 0.16
C TRP A 283 -13.71 -2.84 -0.59
N GLU A 284 -13.54 -2.93 -1.90
CA GLU A 284 -13.21 -1.77 -2.75
C GLU A 284 -14.29 -0.69 -2.69
N ASP A 285 -15.59 -1.07 -2.71
CA ASP A 285 -16.70 -0.13 -2.62
C ASP A 285 -16.71 0.58 -1.26
N LEU A 286 -16.43 -0.13 -0.17
CA LEU A 286 -16.35 0.44 1.17
C LEU A 286 -15.23 1.50 1.26
N ILE A 287 -14.02 1.17 0.81
CA ILE A 287 -12.89 2.10 0.81
C ILE A 287 -13.17 3.30 -0.09
N TYR A 288 -13.67 3.07 -1.32
CA TYR A 288 -13.99 4.14 -2.24
C TYR A 288 -15.02 5.13 -1.67
N ASN A 289 -16.07 4.62 -1.01
CA ASN A 289 -17.10 5.47 -0.44
C ASN A 289 -16.54 6.39 0.65
N GLU A 290 -15.65 5.89 1.51
CA GLU A 290 -14.98 6.73 2.51
C GLU A 290 -14.12 7.81 1.82
N LEU A 291 -13.31 7.44 0.83
CA LEU A 291 -12.49 8.41 0.09
C LEU A 291 -13.34 9.46 -0.63
N SER A 292 -14.47 9.07 -1.22
CA SER A 292 -15.38 9.99 -1.92
C SER A 292 -16.03 11.03 -1.01
N GLU A 293 -16.09 10.75 0.28
CA GLU A 293 -16.56 11.65 1.34
C GLU A 293 -15.40 12.39 2.04
N ASN A 294 -14.23 12.47 1.40
CA ASN A 294 -13.02 13.11 1.94
C ASN A 294 -12.55 12.51 3.28
N ARG A 295 -12.71 11.21 3.45
CA ARG A 295 -12.25 10.47 4.62
C ARG A 295 -11.18 9.45 4.22
N PRO A 296 -9.89 9.81 4.28
CA PRO A 296 -8.81 8.84 4.10
C PRO A 296 -8.83 7.82 5.23
N LEU A 297 -8.32 6.62 4.94
CA LEU A 297 -8.43 5.48 5.85
C LEU A 297 -7.07 5.09 6.42
N TYR A 298 -7.08 4.76 7.71
CA TYR A 298 -6.02 3.92 8.26
C TYR A 298 -6.13 2.54 7.65
N TYR A 299 -5.06 2.07 7.05
CA TYR A 299 -4.97 0.76 6.43
C TYR A 299 -3.83 -0.02 7.07
N ALA A 300 -4.03 -1.31 7.27
CA ALA A 300 -3.00 -2.19 7.82
C ALA A 300 -2.96 -3.50 7.03
N GLY A 301 -1.75 -3.97 6.76
CA GLY A 301 -1.48 -5.28 6.17
C GLY A 301 -0.31 -5.93 6.89
N GLY A 302 -0.41 -7.23 7.20
CA GLY A 302 0.58 -7.90 8.00
C GLY A 302 0.78 -7.22 9.37
N VAL A 303 2.00 -6.73 9.61
CA VAL A 303 2.37 -6.04 10.86
C VAL A 303 2.59 -4.53 10.67
N HIS A 304 2.31 -3.99 9.49
CA HIS A 304 2.57 -2.59 9.15
C HIS A 304 1.29 -1.80 8.90
N ALA A 305 1.35 -0.52 9.25
CA ALA A 305 0.27 0.43 9.10
C ALA A 305 0.66 1.54 8.12
N PHE A 306 -0.30 2.00 7.33
CA PHE A 306 -0.16 3.07 6.35
C PHE A 306 -1.52 3.73 6.07
N VAL A 307 -1.58 4.68 5.16
CA VAL A 307 -2.80 5.41 4.84
C VAL A 307 -3.25 5.08 3.42
N CYS A 308 -4.54 4.81 3.23
CA CYS A 308 -5.19 4.77 1.93
C CYS A 308 -5.95 6.07 1.74
N ASP A 309 -5.59 6.86 0.71
CA ASP A 309 -6.08 8.23 0.60
C ASP A 309 -6.43 8.69 -0.82
N GLY A 310 -6.49 7.78 -1.80
CA GLY A 310 -6.85 8.14 -3.16
C GLY A 310 -7.28 6.96 -4.03
N TYR A 311 -7.76 7.27 -5.23
CA TYR A 311 -8.20 6.28 -6.23
C TYR A 311 -7.97 6.82 -7.64
N ASP A 312 -7.38 6.02 -8.53
CA ASP A 312 -6.98 6.50 -9.88
C ASP A 312 -8.08 6.42 -10.95
N GLY A 313 -9.27 5.92 -10.61
CA GLY A 313 -10.37 5.71 -11.56
C GLY A 313 -10.29 4.40 -12.36
N ASN A 314 -9.27 3.56 -12.13
CA ASN A 314 -9.06 2.32 -12.88
C ASN A 314 -8.81 1.09 -11.97
N GLY A 315 -9.21 1.17 -10.70
CA GLY A 315 -9.09 0.06 -9.75
C GLY A 315 -7.80 0.07 -8.94
N TYR A 316 -7.06 1.18 -8.91
CA TYR A 316 -5.87 1.33 -8.08
C TYR A 316 -6.13 2.37 -6.99
N PHE A 317 -5.88 2.00 -5.75
CA PHE A 317 -5.98 2.87 -4.59
C PHE A 317 -4.60 3.45 -4.25
N HIS A 318 -4.57 4.74 -3.89
CA HIS A 318 -3.34 5.39 -3.49
C HIS A 318 -3.02 5.09 -2.03
N PHE A 319 -1.74 4.77 -1.77
CA PHE A 319 -1.21 4.53 -0.45
C PHE A 319 -0.08 5.49 -0.13
N ASN A 320 -0.16 6.08 1.06
CA ASN A 320 0.90 6.83 1.72
C ASN A 320 1.48 5.96 2.83
N PHE A 321 2.71 5.51 2.64
CA PHE A 321 3.35 4.56 3.53
C PHE A 321 3.94 5.18 4.81
N GLY A 322 3.84 6.51 5.00
CA GLY A 322 4.40 7.18 6.18
C GLY A 322 5.93 7.11 6.20
N TRP A 323 6.57 7.20 5.04
CA TRP A 323 8.03 7.09 4.85
C TRP A 323 8.58 8.25 4.02
N GLY A 324 8.20 9.48 4.40
CA GLY A 324 8.65 10.70 3.73
C GLY A 324 8.15 10.84 2.29
N GLY A 325 7.06 10.19 1.93
CA GLY A 325 6.54 10.13 0.56
C GLY A 325 7.25 9.11 -0.34
N HIS A 326 8.33 8.47 0.15
CA HIS A 326 9.06 7.49 -0.65
C HIS A 326 8.18 6.28 -0.98
N ALA A 327 8.16 5.93 -2.26
CA ALA A 327 7.39 4.83 -2.84
C ALA A 327 5.86 4.92 -2.64
N ASN A 328 5.32 6.08 -2.25
CA ASN A 328 3.88 6.30 -2.31
C ASN A 328 3.38 6.03 -3.73
N GLY A 329 2.23 5.42 -3.87
CA GLY A 329 1.76 5.01 -5.19
C GLY A 329 0.38 4.37 -5.16
N TYR A 330 -0.01 3.86 -6.30
CA TYR A 330 -1.31 3.29 -6.56
C TYR A 330 -1.22 1.77 -6.71
N PHE A 331 -2.02 1.05 -5.94
CA PHE A 331 -1.96 -0.40 -5.88
C PHE A 331 -3.36 -1.01 -5.87
N ARG A 332 -3.49 -2.23 -6.40
CA ARG A 332 -4.74 -2.99 -6.32
C ARG A 332 -4.95 -3.53 -4.92
N LEU A 333 -6.21 -3.64 -4.52
CA LEU A 333 -6.62 -4.39 -3.34
C LEU A 333 -6.91 -5.85 -3.76
N TYR A 334 -6.37 -6.79 -3.00
CA TYR A 334 -6.64 -8.21 -3.18
C TYR A 334 -7.20 -8.82 -1.90
#